data_ea6634a47fb126cf84206302936d94cc
#
_entry.id   ea6634a47fb126cf84206302936d94cc
#
_cell.length_a   1.000
_cell.length_b   1.000
_cell.length_c   1.000
_cell.angle_alpha   90.00
_cell.angle_beta   90.00
_cell.angle_gamma   90.00
#
_symmetry.space_group_name_H-M   'P 1'
#
loop_
_entity.id
_entity.type
_entity.pdbx_description
1 polymer ?
#
loop_
_entity_poly.entity_id
_entity_poly.type
_entity_poly.pdbx_seq_one_letter_code
_entity_poly.pdbx_strand_id
1 'polypeptide(L)'
;MRLTWHFWVFKDMSFSFTEKKRIRKDFGKQKAALDVPDLLTLQVKSYEAFLQRDIDPSKRKNVGLQATFKNLFPIESFSKNARLEFVSYRLDDPEFNQRECQLRGLSYSAPLRVKTKLITYDKNTDKETVKEVKDIKQTGDTTDVYFGEIPLMTEHGTFIINGTDRVIVSQLHRSPGVFFDHDKGVHTSGKLMFSARVIPYRGSWLDFEFDAKDLVYVRIDRRRKLLATILLKALKLTNQQILEKFYDTEIYKIKKNEIYQLQVIPRRLMGK
;
A
#
# COMPACT_ATOMS: atom_id res chain seq x y z
N MET A 1 -12.90 -9.43 -55.61
CA MET A 1 -11.82 -10.40 -55.34
C MET A 1 -11.21 -10.05 -53.98
N ARG A 2 -11.68 -10.71 -52.93
CA ARG A 2 -11.16 -10.53 -51.55
C ARG A 2 -10.09 -11.60 -51.32
N LEU A 3 -8.83 -11.18 -51.23
CA LEU A 3 -7.73 -12.02 -50.84
C LEU A 3 -7.82 -12.19 -49.28
N THR A 4 -8.35 -13.31 -48.84
CA THR A 4 -8.25 -13.75 -47.44
C THR A 4 -6.85 -14.32 -47.23
N TRP A 5 -6.02 -13.58 -46.52
CA TRP A 5 -4.77 -14.09 -45.97
C TRP A 5 -5.11 -15.10 -44.92
N HIS A 6 -4.98 -16.39 -45.22
CA HIS A 6 -4.95 -17.43 -44.20
C HIS A 6 -3.61 -17.33 -43.50
N PHE A 7 -3.67 -16.76 -42.28
CA PHE A 7 -2.61 -16.95 -41.31
C PHE A 7 -2.61 -18.44 -40.93
N TRP A 8 -1.73 -19.18 -41.52
CA TRP A 8 -1.35 -20.49 -41.05
C TRP A 8 -0.60 -20.27 -39.73
N VAL A 9 -1.32 -20.29 -38.63
CA VAL A 9 -0.74 -20.50 -37.32
C VAL A 9 -0.10 -21.88 -37.36
N PHE A 10 1.21 -21.93 -37.35
CA PHE A 10 1.97 -23.15 -37.14
C PHE A 10 1.68 -23.67 -35.72
N LYS A 11 0.58 -24.37 -35.57
CA LYS A 11 0.04 -24.83 -34.30
C LYS A 11 0.61 -26.19 -33.84
N ASP A 12 1.49 -26.78 -34.62
CA ASP A 12 1.95 -28.16 -34.36
C ASP A 12 3.46 -28.36 -34.57
N MET A 13 4.30 -27.43 -34.07
CA MET A 13 5.74 -27.71 -34.09
C MET A 13 6.31 -27.68 -32.70
N SER A 14 6.22 -28.81 -32.00
CA SER A 14 6.98 -29.07 -30.78
C SER A 14 8.46 -29.35 -31.12
N PHE A 15 9.12 -28.40 -31.78
CA PHE A 15 10.53 -28.53 -32.07
C PHE A 15 11.32 -27.54 -31.24
N SER A 16 12.30 -28.02 -30.49
CA SER A 16 13.33 -27.13 -29.97
C SER A 16 14.56 -27.21 -30.86
N PHE A 17 14.93 -26.06 -31.42
CA PHE A 17 16.21 -25.92 -32.11
C PHE A 17 17.29 -25.59 -31.09
N THR A 18 18.34 -26.38 -31.03
CA THR A 18 19.56 -26.00 -30.36
C THR A 18 20.56 -25.51 -31.41
N GLU A 19 21.53 -24.68 -31.03
CA GLU A 19 22.59 -24.18 -31.90
C GLU A 19 23.35 -25.26 -32.67
N LYS A 20 23.36 -26.52 -32.14
CA LYS A 20 23.94 -27.70 -32.77
C LYS A 20 23.01 -28.42 -33.74
N LYS A 21 21.92 -27.80 -34.18
CA LYS A 21 20.93 -28.36 -35.15
C LYS A 21 20.31 -29.69 -34.69
N ARG A 22 20.24 -29.96 -33.39
CA ARG A 22 19.50 -31.11 -32.88
C ARG A 22 18.02 -30.78 -32.92
N ILE A 23 17.25 -31.51 -33.71
CA ILE A 23 15.80 -31.42 -33.73
C ILE A 23 15.27 -32.43 -32.70
N ARG A 24 14.67 -31.92 -31.65
CA ARG A 24 13.96 -32.77 -30.69
C ARG A 24 12.55 -33.01 -31.22
N LYS A 25 12.24 -34.25 -31.55
CA LYS A 25 10.89 -34.65 -31.98
C LYS A 25 10.12 -35.04 -30.73
N ASP A 26 8.89 -34.54 -30.64
CA ASP A 26 7.92 -35.07 -29.68
C ASP A 26 7.25 -36.34 -30.29
N PHE A 27 7.43 -37.45 -29.64
CA PHE A 27 6.80 -38.71 -30.02
C PHE A 27 5.42 -38.92 -29.39
N GLY A 28 4.97 -37.98 -28.55
CA GLY A 28 3.62 -37.96 -27.99
C GLY A 28 2.61 -37.61 -29.09
N LYS A 29 1.69 -38.52 -29.37
CA LYS A 29 0.57 -38.30 -30.30
C LYS A 29 -0.59 -37.56 -29.64
N GLN A 30 -0.52 -37.29 -28.37
CA GLN A 30 -1.56 -36.56 -27.64
C GLN A 30 -1.44 -35.05 -27.84
N LYS A 31 -2.54 -34.41 -28.21
CA LYS A 31 -2.63 -32.97 -28.18
C LYS A 31 -2.47 -32.49 -26.75
N ALA A 32 -1.80 -31.35 -26.56
CA ALA A 32 -1.73 -30.71 -25.25
C ALA A 32 -3.15 -30.52 -24.69
N ALA A 33 -3.39 -31.07 -23.49
CA ALA A 33 -4.71 -31.01 -22.85
C ALA A 33 -5.01 -29.55 -22.41
N LEU A 34 -3.97 -28.77 -22.11
CA LEU A 34 -4.06 -27.39 -21.67
C LEU A 34 -2.99 -26.56 -22.38
N ASP A 35 -3.36 -25.37 -22.81
CA ASP A 35 -2.39 -24.38 -23.31
C ASP A 35 -1.50 -23.91 -22.17
N VAL A 36 -0.23 -23.66 -22.46
CA VAL A 36 0.70 -23.12 -21.46
C VAL A 36 0.21 -21.73 -21.07
N PRO A 37 -0.09 -21.46 -19.79
CA PRO A 37 -0.53 -20.15 -19.35
C PRO A 37 0.59 -19.12 -19.54
N ASP A 38 0.21 -17.89 -19.84
CA ASP A 38 1.15 -16.77 -19.88
C ASP A 38 1.64 -16.45 -18.45
N LEU A 39 2.85 -16.87 -18.13
CA LEU A 39 3.46 -16.73 -16.81
C LEU A 39 3.83 -15.28 -16.47
N LEU A 40 3.94 -14.40 -17.46
CA LEU A 40 4.29 -12.98 -17.28
C LEU A 40 3.06 -12.09 -17.12
N THR A 41 1.88 -12.58 -17.43
CA THR A 41 0.61 -11.82 -17.36
C THR A 41 0.41 -11.16 -16.00
N LEU A 42 0.76 -11.84 -14.90
CA LEU A 42 0.63 -11.29 -13.55
C LEU A 42 1.45 -10.03 -13.38
N GLN A 43 2.71 -10.06 -13.80
CA GLN A 43 3.63 -8.93 -13.69
C GLN A 43 3.16 -7.76 -14.57
N VAL A 44 2.93 -8.01 -15.84
CA VAL A 44 2.57 -6.99 -16.83
C VAL A 44 1.23 -6.34 -16.48
N LYS A 45 0.17 -7.12 -16.31
CA LYS A 45 -1.17 -6.59 -16.01
C LYS A 45 -1.24 -5.88 -14.66
N SER A 46 -0.52 -6.34 -13.66
CA SER A 46 -0.49 -5.65 -12.36
C SER A 46 0.15 -4.27 -12.46
N TYR A 47 1.20 -4.13 -13.26
CA TYR A 47 1.87 -2.85 -13.46
C TYR A 47 1.07 -1.90 -14.36
N GLU A 48 0.43 -2.42 -15.41
CA GLU A 48 -0.53 -1.66 -16.21
C GLU A 48 -1.69 -1.13 -15.35
N ALA A 49 -2.25 -1.99 -14.50
CA ALA A 49 -3.30 -1.60 -13.56
C ALA A 49 -2.82 -0.58 -12.52
N PHE A 50 -1.54 -0.64 -12.13
CA PHE A 50 -0.93 0.34 -11.23
C PHE A 50 -0.79 1.70 -11.91
N LEU A 51 -0.25 1.77 -13.12
CA LEU A 51 -0.01 3.02 -13.85
C LEU A 51 -1.28 3.61 -14.46
N GLN A 52 -2.18 2.79 -14.97
CA GLN A 52 -3.39 3.19 -15.70
C GLN A 52 -3.09 4.27 -16.77
N ARG A 53 -1.98 4.10 -17.51
CA ARG A 53 -1.46 5.10 -18.45
C ARG A 53 -2.45 5.43 -19.55
N ASP A 54 -3.01 4.40 -20.20
CA ASP A 54 -3.84 4.50 -21.40
C ASP A 54 -5.33 4.77 -21.07
N ILE A 55 -5.67 4.89 -19.78
CA ILE A 55 -7.04 5.13 -19.35
C ILE A 55 -7.27 6.63 -19.13
N ASP A 56 -8.35 7.16 -19.70
CA ASP A 56 -8.77 8.53 -19.46
C ASP A 56 -8.82 8.86 -17.96
N PRO A 57 -8.34 10.04 -17.54
CA PRO A 57 -8.31 10.43 -16.13
C PRO A 57 -9.66 10.31 -15.41
N SER A 58 -10.77 10.55 -16.13
CA SER A 58 -12.14 10.46 -15.59
C SER A 58 -12.60 9.03 -15.33
N LYS A 59 -12.05 8.05 -16.07
CA LYS A 59 -12.43 6.63 -16.01
C LYS A 59 -11.48 5.78 -15.16
N ARG A 60 -10.41 6.37 -14.62
CA ARG A 60 -9.43 5.65 -13.81
C ARG A 60 -10.03 5.09 -12.54
N LYS A 61 -9.74 3.84 -12.28
CA LYS A 61 -10.11 3.17 -11.03
C LYS A 61 -9.26 3.69 -9.86
N ASN A 62 -9.83 3.69 -8.67
CA ASN A 62 -9.10 4.11 -7.46
C ASN A 62 -8.16 3.00 -6.96
N VAL A 63 -7.16 2.66 -7.77
CA VAL A 63 -6.15 1.61 -7.52
C VAL A 63 -4.78 2.14 -7.92
N GLY A 64 -3.72 1.60 -7.31
CA GLY A 64 -2.33 1.91 -7.67
C GLY A 64 -1.98 3.38 -7.51
N LEU A 65 -1.41 3.99 -8.54
CA LEU A 65 -0.93 5.38 -8.51
C LEU A 65 -2.06 6.38 -8.27
N GLN A 66 -3.23 6.15 -8.86
CA GLN A 66 -4.42 6.99 -8.65
C GLN A 66 -4.87 6.98 -7.19
N ALA A 67 -4.90 5.81 -6.55
CA ALA A 67 -5.24 5.69 -5.13
C ALA A 67 -4.21 6.37 -4.24
N THR A 68 -2.94 6.27 -4.58
CA THR A 68 -1.84 6.93 -3.82
C THR A 68 -2.02 8.45 -3.84
N PHE A 69 -2.27 9.04 -5.00
CA PHE A 69 -2.52 10.48 -5.08
C PHE A 69 -3.79 10.89 -4.33
N LYS A 70 -4.89 10.16 -4.48
CA LYS A 70 -6.13 10.47 -3.76
C LYS A 70 -6.01 10.35 -2.23
N ASN A 71 -5.14 9.49 -1.74
CA ASN A 71 -4.89 9.35 -0.30
C ASN A 71 -3.94 10.43 0.23
N LEU A 72 -3.01 10.89 -0.60
CA LEU A 72 -2.05 11.94 -0.21
C LEU A 72 -2.68 13.32 -0.22
N PHE A 73 -3.52 13.60 -1.22
CA PHE A 73 -4.21 14.88 -1.37
C PHE A 73 -5.63 14.81 -0.79
N PRO A 74 -6.16 15.92 -0.26
CA PRO A 74 -5.61 17.28 -0.26
C PRO A 74 -4.51 17.47 0.78
N ILE A 75 -3.52 18.30 0.45
CA ILE A 75 -2.48 18.75 1.38
C ILE A 75 -2.87 20.13 1.88
N GLU A 76 -3.09 20.25 3.19
CA GLU A 76 -3.46 21.51 3.84
C GLU A 76 -2.26 22.19 4.46
N SER A 77 -2.22 23.52 4.38
CA SER A 77 -1.25 24.35 5.09
C SER A 77 -1.51 24.28 6.60
N PHE A 78 -0.45 24.40 7.40
CA PHE A 78 -0.56 24.46 8.86
C PHE A 78 -1.50 25.58 9.34
N SER A 79 -1.51 26.72 8.66
CA SER A 79 -2.40 27.85 8.94
C SER A 79 -3.82 27.69 8.38
N LYS A 80 -4.09 26.59 7.67
CA LYS A 80 -5.38 26.30 6.97
C LYS A 80 -5.79 27.38 5.96
N ASN A 81 -4.85 28.21 5.51
CA ASN A 81 -5.12 29.29 4.54
C ASN A 81 -4.97 28.84 3.10
N ALA A 82 -4.36 27.68 2.87
CA ALA A 82 -4.15 27.13 1.53
C ALA A 82 -4.33 25.62 1.55
N ARG A 83 -4.89 25.10 0.47
CA ARG A 83 -5.10 23.67 0.22
C ARG A 83 -4.68 23.34 -1.20
N LEU A 84 -3.86 22.31 -1.33
CA LEU A 84 -3.43 21.80 -2.62
C LEU A 84 -4.23 20.55 -2.95
N GLU A 85 -4.97 20.57 -4.06
CA GLU A 85 -5.80 19.46 -4.52
C GLU A 85 -5.20 18.79 -5.75
N PHE A 86 -5.35 17.48 -5.81
CA PHE A 86 -5.01 16.66 -6.96
C PHE A 86 -6.16 16.65 -7.96
N VAL A 87 -5.86 16.85 -9.24
CA VAL A 87 -6.84 16.78 -10.33
C VAL A 87 -6.65 15.51 -11.13
N SER A 88 -5.48 15.35 -11.73
CA SER A 88 -5.15 14.20 -12.58
C SER A 88 -3.63 14.06 -12.69
N TYR A 89 -3.18 12.93 -13.21
CA TYR A 89 -1.80 12.73 -13.64
C TYR A 89 -1.77 12.24 -15.07
N ARG A 90 -0.63 12.42 -15.72
CA ARG A 90 -0.32 11.81 -17.01
C ARG A 90 1.13 11.34 -17.02
N LEU A 91 1.38 10.34 -17.82
CA LEU A 91 2.71 9.86 -18.13
C LEU A 91 3.01 10.26 -19.58
N ASP A 92 4.09 10.99 -19.78
CA ASP A 92 4.56 11.34 -21.13
C ASP A 92 5.25 10.13 -21.77
N ASP A 93 5.61 10.27 -23.05
CA ASP A 93 6.38 9.23 -23.71
C ASP A 93 7.82 9.21 -23.21
N PRO A 94 8.46 8.02 -23.13
CA PRO A 94 9.86 7.90 -22.74
C PRO A 94 10.75 8.60 -23.78
N GLU A 95 11.80 9.27 -23.30
CA GLU A 95 12.76 9.99 -24.13
C GLU A 95 13.56 9.03 -25.04
N PHE A 96 13.92 7.87 -24.50
CA PHE A 96 14.72 6.85 -25.18
C PHE A 96 13.96 5.53 -25.23
N ASN A 97 14.20 4.76 -26.30
CA ASN A 97 13.66 3.42 -26.42
C ASN A 97 14.42 2.42 -25.53
N GLN A 98 13.88 1.22 -25.34
CA GLN A 98 14.44 0.18 -24.48
C GLN A 98 15.90 -0.17 -24.83
N ARG A 99 16.18 -0.39 -26.14
CA ARG A 99 17.51 -0.76 -26.63
C ARG A 99 18.53 0.37 -26.43
N GLU A 100 18.11 1.59 -26.65
CA GLU A 100 18.96 2.75 -26.45
C GLU A 100 19.31 2.97 -24.98
N CYS A 101 18.35 2.76 -24.06
CA CYS A 101 18.60 2.78 -22.63
C CYS A 101 19.62 1.72 -22.20
N GLN A 102 19.53 0.51 -22.76
CA GLN A 102 20.51 -0.55 -22.49
C GLN A 102 21.91 -0.19 -22.98
N LEU A 103 22.03 0.33 -24.20
CA LEU A 103 23.32 0.68 -24.80
C LEU A 103 23.98 1.88 -24.10
N ARG A 104 23.20 2.87 -23.67
CA ARG A 104 23.68 4.09 -23.02
C ARG A 104 23.82 3.96 -21.52
N GLY A 105 23.38 2.86 -20.93
CA GLY A 105 23.37 2.69 -19.46
C GLY A 105 22.34 3.56 -18.75
N LEU A 106 21.23 3.89 -19.42
CA LEU A 106 20.15 4.71 -18.88
C LEU A 106 19.00 3.84 -18.34
N SER A 107 18.12 4.48 -17.59
CA SER A 107 16.88 3.83 -17.14
C SER A 107 15.76 4.11 -18.13
N TYR A 108 14.96 3.06 -18.44
CA TYR A 108 13.78 3.20 -19.28
C TYR A 108 12.63 3.72 -18.42
N SER A 109 12.37 5.02 -18.49
CA SER A 109 11.40 5.72 -17.66
C SER A 109 10.56 6.70 -18.47
N ALA A 110 9.41 7.06 -17.92
CA ALA A 110 8.54 8.08 -18.47
C ALA A 110 8.36 9.24 -17.47
N PRO A 111 8.36 10.49 -17.94
CA PRO A 111 8.07 11.64 -17.10
C PRO A 111 6.63 11.57 -16.57
N LEU A 112 6.49 11.68 -15.25
CA LEU A 112 5.21 11.81 -14.58
C LEU A 112 4.89 13.28 -14.39
N ARG A 113 3.75 13.70 -14.91
CA ARG A 113 3.20 15.04 -14.71
C ARG A 113 1.90 14.97 -13.94
N VAL A 114 1.74 15.87 -13.00
CA VAL A 114 0.57 15.93 -12.13
C VAL A 114 -0.09 17.28 -12.25
N LYS A 115 -1.38 17.27 -12.52
CA LYS A 115 -2.21 18.48 -12.54
C LYS A 115 -2.77 18.70 -11.14
N THR A 116 -2.44 19.85 -10.56
CA THR A 116 -2.87 20.24 -9.22
C THR A 116 -3.56 21.60 -9.23
N LYS A 117 -4.43 21.83 -8.23
CA LYS A 117 -5.07 23.11 -7.99
C LYS A 117 -4.69 23.62 -6.61
N LEU A 118 -4.27 24.87 -6.52
CA LEU A 118 -4.04 25.56 -5.26
C LEU A 118 -5.28 26.40 -4.94
N ILE A 119 -5.90 26.11 -3.82
CA ILE A 119 -7.04 26.86 -3.29
C ILE A 119 -6.51 27.67 -2.12
N THR A 120 -6.66 28.99 -2.18
CA THR A 120 -6.29 29.91 -1.11
C THR A 120 -7.53 30.53 -0.51
N TYR A 121 -7.60 30.52 0.81
CA TYR A 121 -8.69 31.12 1.58
C TYR A 121 -8.26 32.48 2.12
N ASP A 122 -9.01 33.50 1.80
CA ASP A 122 -8.78 34.82 2.40
C ASP A 122 -9.63 34.94 3.67
N LYS A 123 -8.95 35.10 4.81
CA LYS A 123 -9.58 35.18 6.13
C LYS A 123 -10.53 36.38 6.30
N ASN A 124 -10.36 37.40 5.48
CA ASN A 124 -11.14 38.65 5.62
C ASN A 124 -12.41 38.67 4.79
N THR A 125 -12.51 37.82 3.76
CA THR A 125 -13.62 37.87 2.79
C THR A 125 -14.35 36.54 2.62
N ASP A 126 -13.91 35.46 3.28
CA ASP A 126 -14.41 34.09 3.10
C ASP A 126 -14.47 33.62 1.61
N LYS A 127 -13.67 34.27 0.76
CA LYS A 127 -13.62 33.95 -0.67
C LYS A 127 -12.53 32.95 -0.96
N GLU A 128 -12.91 31.88 -1.63
CA GLU A 128 -11.99 30.90 -2.17
C GLU A 128 -11.39 31.44 -3.48
N THR A 129 -10.08 31.52 -3.57
CA THR A 129 -9.38 31.80 -4.83
C THR A 129 -8.74 30.52 -5.33
N VAL A 130 -9.21 30.02 -6.45
CA VAL A 130 -8.70 28.80 -7.08
C VAL A 130 -7.67 29.16 -8.15
N LYS A 131 -6.44 28.67 -8.03
CA LYS A 131 -5.40 28.81 -9.04
C LYS A 131 -4.90 27.46 -9.48
N GLU A 132 -4.78 27.25 -10.80
CA GLU A 132 -4.06 26.09 -11.32
C GLU A 132 -2.55 26.31 -11.12
N VAL A 133 -1.87 25.30 -10.62
CA VAL A 133 -0.41 25.37 -10.42
C VAL A 133 0.25 25.11 -11.77
N LYS A 134 1.06 26.05 -12.21
CA LYS A 134 1.85 25.95 -13.45
C LYS A 134 3.31 25.69 -13.10
N ASP A 135 3.96 24.84 -13.87
CA ASP A 135 5.39 24.63 -13.77
C ASP A 135 6.12 25.81 -14.44
N ILE A 136 6.84 26.59 -13.63
CA ILE A 136 7.53 27.83 -14.10
C ILE A 136 8.72 27.50 -15.00
N LYS A 137 9.24 26.28 -14.96
CA LYS A 137 10.46 25.89 -15.72
C LYS A 137 10.23 25.42 -17.13
N GLN A 138 8.99 25.26 -17.58
CA GLN A 138 8.67 24.79 -18.92
C GLN A 138 8.02 25.87 -19.77
N THR A 139 8.68 26.23 -20.84
CA THR A 139 8.22 27.09 -21.93
C THR A 139 7.11 26.38 -22.75
N GLY A 140 5.96 26.18 -22.16
CA GLY A 140 4.82 25.59 -22.85
C GLY A 140 3.56 25.69 -21.98
N ASP A 141 2.42 25.83 -22.63
CA ASP A 141 1.08 26.03 -22.02
C ASP A 141 0.56 24.86 -21.15
N THR A 142 1.45 24.05 -20.61
CA THR A 142 1.06 22.92 -19.77
C THR A 142 0.91 23.35 -18.32
N THR A 143 -0.29 23.22 -17.80
CA THR A 143 -0.63 23.44 -16.39
C THR A 143 -0.17 22.30 -15.48
N ASP A 144 0.56 21.32 -16.00
CA ASP A 144 0.96 20.10 -15.29
C ASP A 144 2.37 20.26 -14.71
N VAL A 145 2.52 19.94 -13.43
CA VAL A 145 3.80 19.99 -12.71
C VAL A 145 4.58 18.71 -12.96
N TYR A 146 5.84 18.82 -13.35
CA TYR A 146 6.76 17.68 -13.41
C TYR A 146 7.00 17.14 -11.99
N PHE A 147 6.66 15.86 -11.79
CA PHE A 147 6.73 15.23 -10.48
C PHE A 147 7.92 14.27 -10.34
N GLY A 148 8.47 13.83 -11.46
CA GLY A 148 9.59 12.90 -11.52
C GLY A 148 9.45 11.93 -12.67
N GLU A 149 10.28 10.89 -12.67
CA GLU A 149 10.24 9.82 -13.65
C GLU A 149 9.79 8.51 -13.03
N ILE A 150 8.97 7.77 -13.74
CA ILE A 150 8.55 6.43 -13.36
C ILE A 150 9.12 5.43 -14.34
N PRO A 151 9.83 4.39 -13.87
CA PRO A 151 10.31 3.31 -14.73
C PRO A 151 9.14 2.63 -15.45
N LEU A 152 9.34 2.31 -16.73
CA LEU A 152 8.36 1.55 -17.50
C LEU A 152 8.76 0.08 -17.57
N MET A 153 7.74 -0.79 -17.53
CA MET A 153 7.94 -2.22 -17.69
C MET A 153 8.02 -2.56 -19.17
N THR A 154 8.92 -3.47 -19.51
CA THR A 154 9.01 -4.05 -20.87
C THR A 154 7.94 -5.11 -21.09
N GLU A 155 7.75 -5.55 -22.32
CA GLU A 155 6.84 -6.64 -22.67
C GLU A 155 7.21 -7.97 -21.97
N HIS A 156 8.47 -8.12 -21.60
CA HIS A 156 8.99 -9.29 -20.88
C HIS A 156 8.82 -9.23 -19.35
N GLY A 157 8.15 -8.20 -18.83
CA GLY A 157 7.95 -8.02 -17.41
C GLY A 157 9.20 -7.55 -16.65
N THR A 158 10.19 -7.00 -17.35
CA THR A 158 11.43 -6.46 -16.77
C THR A 158 11.43 -4.95 -16.72
N PHE A 159 12.29 -4.38 -15.89
CA PHE A 159 12.61 -2.96 -15.86
C PHE A 159 14.07 -2.75 -16.29
N ILE A 160 14.31 -1.78 -17.12
CA ILE A 160 15.68 -1.40 -17.51
C ILE A 160 16.11 -0.27 -16.58
N ILE A 161 17.04 -0.56 -15.68
CA ILE A 161 17.58 0.40 -14.73
C ILE A 161 19.09 0.48 -14.90
N ASN A 162 19.59 1.67 -15.24
CA ASN A 162 21.00 1.90 -15.55
C ASN A 162 21.56 0.90 -16.61
N GLY A 163 20.76 0.65 -17.65
CA GLY A 163 21.10 -0.23 -18.75
C GLY A 163 20.99 -1.74 -18.46
N THR A 164 20.64 -2.14 -17.24
CA THR A 164 20.49 -3.55 -16.87
C THR A 164 19.02 -3.92 -16.68
N ASP A 165 18.64 -5.10 -17.18
CA ASP A 165 17.32 -5.65 -16.95
C ASP A 165 17.17 -6.14 -15.52
N ARG A 166 16.12 -5.69 -14.86
CA ARG A 166 15.79 -6.04 -13.49
C ARG A 166 14.35 -6.50 -13.38
N VAL A 167 14.09 -7.40 -12.47
CA VAL A 167 12.75 -7.94 -12.18
C VAL A 167 12.39 -7.70 -10.73
N ILE A 168 11.14 -7.35 -10.48
CA ILE A 168 10.61 -7.27 -9.12
C ILE A 168 10.24 -8.66 -8.67
N VAL A 169 10.89 -9.14 -7.62
CA VAL A 169 10.62 -10.44 -7.01
C VAL A 169 9.68 -10.27 -5.82
N SER A 170 8.64 -11.10 -5.76
CA SER A 170 7.71 -11.11 -4.61
C SER A 170 8.46 -11.51 -3.34
N GLN A 171 8.27 -10.75 -2.28
CA GLN A 171 8.86 -11.00 -0.98
C GLN A 171 7.77 -11.36 0.03
N LEU A 172 7.94 -12.49 0.71
CA LEU A 172 7.05 -12.88 1.79
C LEU A 172 7.33 -12.03 3.04
N HIS A 173 6.26 -11.56 3.65
CA HIS A 173 6.32 -10.85 4.93
C HIS A 173 5.14 -11.27 5.81
N ARG A 174 5.21 -10.95 7.09
CA ARG A 174 4.05 -11.12 7.97
C ARG A 174 2.90 -10.27 7.45
N SER A 175 1.70 -10.87 7.36
CA SER A 175 0.51 -10.12 6.97
C SER A 175 0.20 -9.03 8.00
N PRO A 176 -0.30 -7.87 7.55
CA PRO A 176 -0.89 -6.90 8.48
C PRO A 176 -2.07 -7.53 9.22
N GLY A 177 -2.21 -7.20 10.49
CA GLY A 177 -3.28 -7.73 11.32
C GLY A 177 -2.92 -7.79 12.79
N VAL A 178 -3.74 -8.46 13.57
CA VAL A 178 -3.54 -8.68 15.00
C VAL A 178 -3.24 -10.14 15.26
N PHE A 179 -2.13 -10.39 15.94
CA PHE A 179 -1.68 -11.72 16.32
C PHE A 179 -1.74 -11.85 17.83
N PHE A 180 -2.35 -12.91 18.31
CA PHE A 180 -2.42 -13.23 19.73
C PHE A 180 -1.48 -14.38 20.02
N ASP A 181 -0.77 -14.28 21.13
CA ASP A 181 0.19 -15.28 21.59
C ASP A 181 0.13 -15.38 23.13
N HIS A 182 0.71 -16.43 23.66
CA HIS A 182 0.85 -16.61 25.09
C HIS A 182 2.16 -17.30 25.44
N ASP A 183 2.78 -16.82 26.48
CA ASP A 183 3.97 -17.45 27.05
C ASP A 183 3.66 -18.07 28.41
N LYS A 184 4.16 -19.29 28.62
CA LYS A 184 4.25 -19.85 29.96
C LYS A 184 5.48 -19.24 30.62
N GLY A 185 5.26 -18.30 31.53
CA GLY A 185 6.34 -17.70 32.30
C GLY A 185 7.14 -18.73 33.06
N VAL A 186 8.37 -18.96 32.62
CA VAL A 186 9.31 -19.90 33.28
C VAL A 186 9.57 -19.49 34.76
N HIS A 187 9.43 -18.21 35.05
CA HIS A 187 9.67 -17.61 36.38
C HIS A 187 8.40 -17.31 37.21
N THR A 188 7.22 -17.57 36.67
CA THR A 188 5.95 -17.19 37.31
C THR A 188 5.01 -18.38 37.44
N SER A 189 5.34 -19.34 38.30
CA SER A 189 4.42 -20.42 38.75
C SER A 189 3.51 -21.03 37.67
N GLY A 190 3.93 -21.03 36.39
CA GLY A 190 3.15 -21.56 35.28
C GLY A 190 1.97 -20.69 34.81
N LYS A 191 1.84 -19.44 35.27
CA LYS A 191 0.79 -18.53 34.84
C LYS A 191 1.00 -18.17 33.36
N LEU A 192 -0.08 -18.30 32.56
CA LEU A 192 -0.07 -17.87 31.15
C LEU A 192 -0.05 -16.35 31.07
N MET A 193 0.94 -15.81 30.37
CA MET A 193 1.01 -14.39 30.03
C MET A 193 0.60 -14.20 28.59
N PHE A 194 -0.49 -13.49 28.40
CA PHE A 194 -1.01 -13.22 27.07
C PHE A 194 -0.32 -12.01 26.44
N SER A 195 -0.14 -12.07 25.14
CA SER A 195 0.37 -10.96 24.36
C SER A 195 -0.45 -10.79 23.08
N ALA A 196 -0.51 -9.56 22.60
CA ALA A 196 -1.14 -9.25 21.32
C ALA A 196 -0.24 -8.30 20.54
N ARG A 197 0.01 -8.64 19.29
CA ARG A 197 0.83 -7.84 18.37
C ARG A 197 0.00 -7.31 17.25
N VAL A 198 -0.04 -5.99 17.10
CA VAL A 198 -0.67 -5.30 15.98
C VAL A 198 0.40 -4.95 14.96
N ILE A 199 0.29 -5.53 13.77
CA ILE A 199 1.20 -5.29 12.65
C ILE A 199 0.45 -4.45 11.62
N PRO A 200 0.86 -3.20 11.37
CA PRO A 200 0.26 -2.36 10.35
C PRO A 200 0.77 -2.77 8.96
N TYR A 201 0.06 -2.34 7.91
CA TYR A 201 0.55 -2.47 6.54
C TYR A 201 1.89 -1.74 6.34
N ARG A 202 2.01 -0.55 6.95
CA ARG A 202 3.22 0.27 6.93
C ARG A 202 3.32 1.07 8.22
N GLY A 203 4.43 0.93 8.93
CA GLY A 203 4.68 1.67 10.17
C GLY A 203 5.22 0.78 11.30
N SER A 204 5.27 1.33 12.49
CA SER A 204 5.80 0.66 13.67
C SER A 204 4.82 -0.37 14.23
N TRP A 205 5.35 -1.46 14.74
CA TRP A 205 4.55 -2.49 15.40
C TRP A 205 4.14 -2.05 16.80
N LEU A 206 2.97 -2.52 17.21
CA LEU A 206 2.42 -2.25 18.52
C LEU A 206 2.21 -3.58 19.25
N ASP A 207 2.93 -3.78 20.34
CA ASP A 207 2.85 -5.00 21.16
C ASP A 207 2.14 -4.67 22.47
N PHE A 208 1.12 -5.45 22.81
CA PHE A 208 0.48 -5.45 24.13
C PHE A 208 0.94 -6.68 24.89
N GLU A 209 1.40 -6.51 26.11
CA GLU A 209 1.92 -7.57 26.96
C GLU A 209 1.27 -7.52 28.35
N PHE A 210 0.81 -8.66 28.83
CA PHE A 210 0.37 -8.80 30.21
C PHE A 210 1.56 -9.13 31.10
N ASP A 211 1.62 -8.51 32.25
CA ASP A 211 2.60 -8.83 33.29
C ASP A 211 2.03 -9.87 34.28
N ALA A 212 2.92 -10.44 35.07
CA ALA A 212 2.54 -11.38 36.14
C ALA A 212 1.49 -10.81 37.14
N LYS A 213 1.42 -9.49 37.25
CA LYS A 213 0.47 -8.73 38.10
C LYS A 213 -0.83 -8.38 37.39
N ASP A 214 -1.09 -8.95 36.19
CA ASP A 214 -2.24 -8.64 35.35
C ASP A 214 -2.28 -7.16 34.83
N LEU A 215 -1.15 -6.48 34.84
CA LEU A 215 -1.03 -5.16 34.27
C LEU A 215 -0.73 -5.27 32.77
N VAL A 216 -1.44 -4.45 31.99
CA VAL A 216 -1.25 -4.41 30.55
C VAL A 216 -0.25 -3.31 30.18
N TYR A 217 0.79 -3.72 29.50
CA TYR A 217 1.81 -2.83 28.96
C TYR A 217 1.70 -2.76 27.45
N VAL A 218 2.11 -1.64 26.89
CA VAL A 218 2.23 -1.44 25.46
C VAL A 218 3.68 -1.08 25.11
N ARG A 219 4.15 -1.66 24.03
CA ARG A 219 5.46 -1.37 23.46
C ARG A 219 5.30 -0.96 22.01
N ILE A 220 5.86 0.17 21.65
CA ILE A 220 5.85 0.69 20.28
C ILE A 220 7.24 0.47 19.71
N ASP A 221 7.32 -0.26 18.59
CA ASP A 221 8.57 -0.51 17.85
C ASP A 221 9.71 -1.04 18.74
N ARG A 222 9.39 -1.99 19.63
CA ARG A 222 10.34 -2.63 20.57
C ARG A 222 11.01 -1.66 21.56
N ARG A 223 10.53 -0.42 21.69
CA ARG A 223 11.03 0.55 22.66
C ARG A 223 10.58 0.21 24.08
N ARG A 224 10.87 1.11 25.04
CA ARG A 224 10.48 0.95 26.43
C ARG A 224 8.97 0.74 26.56
N LYS A 225 8.58 -0.25 27.38
CA LYS A 225 7.17 -0.53 27.66
C LYS A 225 6.53 0.58 28.51
N LEU A 226 5.30 0.92 28.18
CA LEU A 226 4.45 1.89 28.86
C LEU A 226 3.17 1.19 29.30
N LEU A 227 2.48 1.75 30.30
CA LEU A 227 1.14 1.26 30.64
C LEU A 227 0.16 1.51 29.50
N ALA A 228 -0.66 0.53 29.16
CA ALA A 228 -1.63 0.64 28.06
C ALA A 228 -2.62 1.81 28.24
N THR A 229 -2.93 2.17 29.49
CA THR A 229 -3.78 3.33 29.80
C THR A 229 -3.21 4.65 29.29
N ILE A 230 -1.88 4.79 29.23
CA ILE A 230 -1.24 6.00 28.69
C ILE A 230 -1.53 6.11 27.19
N LEU A 231 -1.39 5.00 26.44
CA LEU A 231 -1.73 4.97 25.02
C LEU A 231 -3.21 5.30 24.78
N LEU A 232 -4.11 4.68 25.57
CA LEU A 232 -5.55 4.91 25.43
C LEU A 232 -5.92 6.38 25.69
N LYS A 233 -5.29 7.01 26.68
CA LYS A 233 -5.46 8.46 26.94
C LYS A 233 -4.88 9.32 25.82
N ALA A 234 -3.75 8.93 25.25
CA ALA A 234 -3.18 9.62 24.07
C ALA A 234 -4.10 9.55 22.85
N LEU A 235 -4.88 8.46 22.73
CA LEU A 235 -5.94 8.31 21.74
C LEU A 235 -7.23 9.08 22.10
N LYS A 236 -7.17 9.96 23.12
CA LYS A 236 -8.27 10.81 23.59
C LYS A 236 -9.44 10.04 24.22
N LEU A 237 -9.24 8.81 24.68
CA LEU A 237 -10.24 8.10 25.46
C LEU A 237 -10.27 8.65 26.89
N THR A 238 -11.46 8.95 27.38
CA THR A 238 -11.67 9.36 28.79
C THR A 238 -11.60 8.16 29.72
N ASN A 239 -11.34 8.38 31.01
CA ASN A 239 -11.31 7.30 31.99
C ASN A 239 -12.63 6.52 32.04
N GLN A 240 -13.76 7.21 31.91
CA GLN A 240 -15.07 6.58 31.87
C GLN A 240 -15.23 5.66 30.64
N GLN A 241 -14.85 6.12 29.48
CA GLN A 241 -14.89 5.31 28.24
C GLN A 241 -13.97 4.08 28.31
N ILE A 242 -12.82 4.20 28.97
CA ILE A 242 -11.92 3.07 29.19
C ILE A 242 -12.58 2.04 30.12
N LEU A 243 -13.18 2.50 31.20
CA LEU A 243 -13.89 1.62 32.12
C LEU A 243 -15.05 0.90 31.46
N GLU A 244 -15.92 1.63 30.78
CA GLU A 244 -17.08 1.07 30.08
C GLU A 244 -16.70 0.04 28.99
N LYS A 245 -15.55 0.25 28.30
CA LYS A 245 -15.11 -0.66 27.23
C LYS A 245 -14.42 -1.93 27.72
N PHE A 246 -13.67 -1.85 28.81
CA PHE A 246 -12.79 -2.94 29.24
C PHE A 246 -13.20 -3.60 30.54
N TYR A 247 -14.16 -3.02 31.29
CA TYR A 247 -14.58 -3.53 32.59
C TYR A 247 -16.10 -3.59 32.66
N ASP A 248 -16.60 -4.54 33.41
CA ASP A 248 -18.01 -4.55 33.76
C ASP A 248 -18.24 -3.48 34.85
N THR A 249 -19.23 -2.61 34.61
CA THR A 249 -19.56 -1.50 35.51
C THR A 249 -20.89 -1.77 36.18
N GLU A 250 -20.92 -1.59 37.50
CA GLU A 250 -22.15 -1.62 38.29
C GLU A 250 -22.57 -0.19 38.63
N ILE A 251 -23.85 0.09 38.53
CA ILE A 251 -24.41 1.42 38.80
C ILE A 251 -24.83 1.47 40.27
N TYR A 252 -24.16 2.31 41.06
CA TYR A 252 -24.53 2.58 42.45
C TYR A 252 -25.24 3.93 42.57
N LYS A 253 -26.35 3.97 43.32
CA LYS A 253 -27.00 5.23 43.70
C LYS A 253 -26.31 5.81 44.91
N ILE A 254 -25.74 6.99 44.80
CA ILE A 254 -25.14 7.71 45.91
C ILE A 254 -26.27 8.36 46.74
N LYS A 255 -26.50 7.89 47.95
CA LYS A 255 -27.31 8.63 48.94
C LYS A 255 -26.42 9.60 49.69
N LYS A 256 -26.95 10.78 50.04
CA LYS A 256 -26.24 11.88 50.67
C LYS A 256 -25.24 11.37 51.73
N ASN A 257 -23.97 11.74 51.57
CA ASN A 257 -22.81 11.60 52.47
C ASN A 257 -22.09 10.26 52.60
N GLU A 258 -22.37 9.25 51.82
CA GLU A 258 -21.53 8.05 51.80
C GLU A 258 -20.94 7.85 50.43
N ILE A 259 -19.59 7.94 50.34
CA ILE A 259 -18.83 7.64 49.15
C ILE A 259 -18.64 6.13 49.07
N TYR A 260 -19.40 5.45 48.26
CA TYR A 260 -19.16 4.04 47.96
C TYR A 260 -18.08 3.92 46.91
N GLN A 261 -17.02 3.18 47.24
CA GLN A 261 -16.00 2.83 46.23
C GLN A 261 -16.66 2.00 45.13
N LEU A 262 -16.55 2.48 43.91
CA LEU A 262 -16.86 1.68 42.73
C LEU A 262 -15.91 0.48 42.69
N GLN A 263 -16.39 -0.70 43.04
CA GLN A 263 -15.66 -1.94 42.80
C GLN A 263 -15.76 -2.25 41.31
N VAL A 264 -14.76 -1.82 40.57
CA VAL A 264 -14.60 -2.20 39.17
C VAL A 264 -14.06 -3.62 39.18
N ILE A 265 -14.91 -4.59 38.91
CA ILE A 265 -14.48 -5.99 38.73
C ILE A 265 -13.94 -6.13 37.31
N PRO A 266 -12.63 -6.39 37.13
CA PRO A 266 -12.12 -6.64 35.81
C PRO A 266 -12.83 -7.83 35.18
N ARG A 267 -13.35 -7.66 33.98
CA ARG A 267 -13.94 -8.76 33.23
C ARG A 267 -12.86 -9.84 33.07
N ARG A 268 -12.97 -10.91 33.85
CA ARG A 268 -12.16 -12.09 33.60
C ARG A 268 -12.53 -12.57 32.20
N LEU A 269 -11.57 -12.54 31.28
CA LEU A 269 -11.65 -13.27 30.04
C LEU A 269 -11.75 -14.76 30.42
N MET A 270 -12.94 -15.20 30.77
CA MET A 270 -13.23 -16.62 30.86
C MET A 270 -13.33 -17.15 29.44
N GLY A 271 -12.19 -17.65 28.95
CA GLY A 271 -12.22 -18.64 27.89
C GLY A 271 -12.94 -19.88 28.44
N LYS A 272 -14.06 -20.19 27.88
CA LYS A 272 -14.53 -21.59 27.74
C LYS A 272 -14.00 -22.13 26.45
#